data_77b3e6a47c95963cf39277440e4380c0
#
_entry.id   77b3e6a47c95963cf39277440e4380c0
#
_cell.length_a   1.000
_cell.length_b   1.000
_cell.length_c   1.000
_cell.angle_alpha   90.00
_cell.angle_beta   90.00
_cell.angle_gamma   90.00
#
_symmetry.space_group_name_H-M   'P 1'
#
loop_
_entity.id
_entity.type
_entity.pdbx_description
1 polymer ?
#
loop_
_entity_poly.entity_id
_entity_poly.type
_entity_poly.pdbx_seq_one_letter_code
_entity_poly.pdbx_strand_id
1 'polypeptide(L)'
;TLAIATIHNTEQQRYRNGKVPQAGPPTKPYRFYTPQERTPPMPSFVTFSNVGKIYHTGELDITALHDVNFEIEKGEFCVIVGASGAGKTTILNILGGMDTLTNGQVFLDGQEISNYDKKQLTSYRRFDIGFVFQFYNLVQNLTALENVELAAQICKDPLPAPTVLEEVGLKDRLLNFPAQLSGGEQQRVAIARALAKNPKLLLCDEPTGALDYNTGKAVLKLLQDTCRENGKTVVVITHNQALTAMADRIITVKSGTVVSMEKNEHIVDIADIEW
;
A
#
# COMPACT_ATOMS: atom_id res chain seq x y z
N THR A 1 32.02 -7.06 -49.46
CA THR A 1 31.88 -8.27 -50.35
C THR A 1 33.24 -8.82 -50.79
N LEU A 2 34.35 -8.07 -50.65
CA LEU A 2 35.70 -8.54 -51.04
C LEU A 2 36.45 -9.34 -49.93
N ALA A 3 36.12 -9.18 -48.69
CA ALA A 3 36.81 -9.85 -47.53
C ALA A 3 36.45 -11.33 -47.36
N ILE A 4 35.27 -11.75 -47.77
CA ILE A 4 34.78 -13.13 -47.61
C ILE A 4 35.33 -14.05 -48.68
N ALA A 5 35.61 -13.53 -49.87
CA ALA A 5 36.18 -14.30 -51.01
C ALA A 5 37.66 -14.68 -50.81
N THR A 6 38.42 -13.92 -50.00
CA THR A 6 39.85 -14.15 -49.77
C THR A 6 40.10 -15.27 -48.77
N ILE A 7 39.20 -15.50 -47.82
CA ILE A 7 39.33 -16.55 -46.81
C ILE A 7 39.01 -17.93 -47.39
N HIS A 8 38.05 -18.02 -48.30
CA HIS A 8 37.66 -19.30 -48.93
C HIS A 8 38.73 -19.89 -49.86
N ASN A 9 39.59 -19.06 -50.47
CA ASN A 9 40.61 -19.49 -51.39
C ASN A 9 41.90 -20.03 -50.67
N THR A 10 42.10 -19.64 -49.40
CA THR A 10 43.27 -20.03 -48.63
C THR A 10 43.07 -21.37 -47.97
N GLU A 11 41.87 -21.78 -47.63
CA GLU A 11 41.57 -23.11 -47.04
C GLU A 11 41.57 -24.23 -48.07
N GLN A 12 41.09 -23.99 -49.31
CA GLN A 12 41.09 -25.01 -50.35
C GLN A 12 42.50 -25.42 -50.83
N GLN A 13 43.50 -24.52 -50.75
CA GLN A 13 44.89 -24.87 -51.09
C GLN A 13 45.59 -25.73 -50.00
N ARG A 14 45.16 -25.69 -48.77
CA ARG A 14 45.74 -26.51 -47.68
C ARG A 14 45.35 -27.99 -47.76
N TYR A 15 44.19 -28.33 -48.31
CA TYR A 15 43.75 -29.74 -48.47
C TYR A 15 44.44 -30.47 -49.64
N ARG A 16 45.12 -29.78 -50.56
CA ARG A 16 45.85 -30.43 -51.67
C ARG A 16 47.22 -30.98 -51.30
N ASN A 17 47.80 -30.59 -50.15
CA ASN A 17 49.19 -30.97 -49.79
C ASN A 17 49.30 -32.02 -48.69
N GLY A 18 48.24 -32.78 -48.40
CA GLY A 18 48.33 -34.05 -47.61
C GLY A 18 48.77 -33.86 -46.12
N LYS A 19 48.76 -32.63 -45.54
CA LYS A 19 49.10 -32.41 -44.14
C LYS A 19 47.80 -32.25 -43.33
N VAL A 20 47.41 -33.36 -42.66
CA VAL A 20 46.35 -33.33 -41.65
C VAL A 20 46.91 -32.61 -40.41
N PRO A 21 46.30 -31.50 -39.95
CA PRO A 21 46.73 -30.90 -38.69
C PRO A 21 46.38 -31.83 -37.52
N GLN A 22 47.36 -32.13 -36.68
CA GLN A 22 47.07 -32.80 -35.40
C GLN A 22 46.17 -31.92 -34.55
N ALA A 23 45.11 -32.51 -34.00
CA ALA A 23 44.17 -31.83 -33.10
C ALA A 23 44.94 -31.37 -31.86
N GLY A 24 44.97 -30.06 -31.64
CA GLY A 24 45.44 -29.48 -30.40
C GLY A 24 44.56 -29.90 -29.19
N PRO A 25 45.04 -29.72 -27.96
CA PRO A 25 44.27 -30.10 -26.78
C PRO A 25 42.90 -29.39 -26.76
N PRO A 26 41.85 -30.05 -26.23
CA PRO A 26 40.49 -29.49 -26.28
C PRO A 26 40.44 -28.15 -25.58
N THR A 27 40.10 -27.13 -26.34
CA THR A 27 39.78 -25.80 -25.81
C THR A 27 38.53 -25.93 -24.92
N LYS A 28 38.62 -25.42 -23.67
CA LYS A 28 37.49 -25.40 -22.73
C LYS A 28 36.23 -24.93 -23.45
N PRO A 29 35.06 -25.57 -23.25
CA PRO A 29 33.86 -25.17 -23.92
C PRO A 29 33.53 -23.72 -23.52
N TYR A 30 33.30 -22.87 -24.49
CA TYR A 30 32.75 -21.55 -24.31
C TYR A 30 31.43 -21.69 -23.51
N ARG A 31 31.45 -21.22 -22.26
CA ARG A 31 30.24 -21.12 -21.45
C ARG A 31 29.41 -20.05 -22.10
N PHE A 32 28.38 -20.42 -22.85
CA PHE A 32 27.34 -19.47 -23.25
C PHE A 32 26.75 -18.96 -21.97
N TYR A 33 26.94 -17.65 -21.71
CA TYR A 33 26.17 -16.94 -20.72
C TYR A 33 24.75 -16.92 -21.26
N THR A 34 23.91 -17.83 -20.77
CA THR A 34 22.48 -17.64 -20.84
C THR A 34 22.20 -16.36 -20.03
N PRO A 35 21.47 -15.37 -20.58
CA PRO A 35 21.00 -14.26 -19.76
C PRO A 35 20.25 -14.90 -18.59
N GLN A 36 20.71 -14.66 -17.35
CA GLN A 36 19.92 -14.99 -16.18
C GLN A 36 18.57 -14.35 -16.43
N GLU A 37 17.52 -15.16 -16.54
CA GLU A 37 16.15 -14.69 -16.42
C GLU A 37 16.16 -13.85 -15.16
N ARG A 38 16.03 -12.52 -15.32
CA ARG A 38 15.81 -11.62 -14.19
C ARG A 38 14.53 -12.15 -13.56
N THR A 39 14.64 -12.74 -12.40
CA THR A 39 13.48 -12.96 -11.54
C THR A 39 12.70 -11.66 -11.59
N PRO A 40 11.44 -11.65 -12.01
CA PRO A 40 10.66 -10.43 -11.99
C PRO A 40 10.79 -9.84 -10.58
N PRO A 41 11.02 -8.52 -10.43
CA PRO A 41 11.09 -7.91 -9.12
C PRO A 41 9.86 -8.37 -8.35
N MET A 42 10.05 -8.77 -7.09
CA MET A 42 8.91 -9.16 -6.25
C MET A 42 7.90 -8.01 -6.32
N PRO A 43 6.64 -8.30 -6.57
CA PRO A 43 5.63 -7.25 -6.68
C PRO A 43 5.63 -6.45 -5.38
N SER A 44 5.57 -5.13 -5.49
CA SER A 44 5.40 -4.21 -4.37
C SER A 44 4.24 -4.65 -3.49
N PHE A 45 4.26 -4.30 -2.20
CA PHE A 45 3.24 -4.73 -1.25
C PHE A 45 1.81 -4.33 -1.67
N VAL A 46 1.65 -3.11 -2.18
CA VAL A 46 0.43 -2.64 -2.87
C VAL A 46 0.81 -2.26 -4.29
N THR A 47 0.03 -2.70 -5.27
CA THR A 47 0.18 -2.29 -6.67
C THR A 47 -1.18 -1.97 -7.28
N PHE A 48 -1.30 -0.79 -7.87
CA PHE A 48 -2.40 -0.39 -8.75
C PHE A 48 -1.87 -0.34 -10.18
N SER A 49 -2.53 -1.04 -11.10
CA SER A 49 -2.15 -1.12 -12.51
C SER A 49 -3.34 -0.79 -13.40
N ASN A 50 -3.28 0.36 -14.07
CA ASN A 50 -4.29 0.89 -15.01
C ASN A 50 -5.72 0.88 -14.43
N VAL A 51 -5.83 1.24 -13.14
CA VAL A 51 -7.11 1.17 -12.43
C VAL A 51 -8.02 2.31 -12.81
N GLY A 52 -9.23 1.94 -13.25
CA GLY A 52 -10.31 2.87 -13.53
C GLY A 52 -11.57 2.55 -12.73
N LYS A 53 -12.33 3.61 -12.39
CA LYS A 53 -13.63 3.48 -11.73
C LYS A 53 -14.64 4.43 -12.35
N ILE A 54 -15.75 3.87 -12.81
CA ILE A 54 -16.91 4.59 -13.31
C ILE A 54 -18.10 4.26 -12.43
N TYR A 55 -18.79 5.26 -11.94
CA TYR A 55 -20.07 5.12 -11.23
C TYR A 55 -21.20 5.42 -12.19
N HIS A 56 -22.13 4.49 -12.30
CA HIS A 56 -23.35 4.65 -13.09
C HIS A 56 -24.46 5.15 -12.18
N THR A 57 -24.94 6.38 -12.42
CA THR A 57 -26.03 7.00 -11.65
C THR A 57 -27.16 7.39 -12.59
N GLY A 58 -28.10 6.47 -12.78
CA GLY A 58 -29.15 6.63 -13.78
C GLY A 58 -28.58 6.68 -15.20
N GLU A 59 -28.79 7.81 -15.90
CA GLU A 59 -28.26 8.03 -17.26
C GLU A 59 -26.87 8.68 -17.29
N LEU A 60 -26.28 8.99 -16.11
CA LEU A 60 -25.01 9.68 -16.01
C LEU A 60 -23.89 8.73 -15.58
N ASP A 61 -22.80 8.77 -16.33
CA ASP A 61 -21.56 8.08 -16.01
C ASP A 61 -20.58 9.08 -15.39
N ILE A 62 -20.14 8.81 -14.15
CA ILE A 62 -19.16 9.61 -13.44
C ILE A 62 -17.86 8.83 -13.36
N THR A 63 -16.85 9.28 -14.11
CA THR A 63 -15.51 8.70 -14.02
C THR A 63 -14.81 9.24 -12.78
N ALA A 64 -14.68 8.40 -11.76
CA ALA A 64 -14.02 8.74 -10.50
C ALA A 64 -12.51 8.48 -10.53
N LEU A 65 -12.08 7.43 -11.25
CA LEU A 65 -10.66 7.11 -11.46
C LEU A 65 -10.42 6.76 -12.92
N HIS A 66 -9.26 7.20 -13.41
CA HIS A 66 -8.82 6.94 -14.78
C HIS A 66 -7.32 6.63 -14.79
N ASP A 67 -6.96 5.45 -15.26
CA ASP A 67 -5.59 5.00 -15.47
C ASP A 67 -4.67 5.23 -14.25
N VAL A 68 -5.15 4.85 -13.07
CA VAL A 68 -4.42 5.01 -11.81
C VAL A 68 -3.35 3.94 -11.70
N ASN A 69 -2.09 4.39 -11.58
CA ASN A 69 -0.91 3.54 -11.45
C ASN A 69 -0.06 4.02 -10.28
N PHE A 70 0.21 3.15 -9.30
CA PHE A 70 1.16 3.41 -8.22
C PHE A 70 1.52 2.12 -7.46
N GLU A 71 2.57 2.23 -6.65
CA GLU A 71 3.08 1.15 -5.82
C GLU A 71 3.41 1.65 -4.41
N ILE A 72 3.24 0.77 -3.40
CA ILE A 72 3.62 1.03 -2.01
C ILE A 72 4.39 -0.19 -1.52
N GLU A 73 5.52 0.03 -0.87
CA GLU A 73 6.32 -1.04 -0.28
C GLU A 73 5.81 -1.43 1.11
N LYS A 74 6.15 -2.63 1.53
CA LYS A 74 5.78 -3.13 2.86
C LYS A 74 6.47 -2.31 3.95
N GLY A 75 5.70 -1.89 4.97
CA GLY A 75 6.22 -1.10 6.08
C GLY A 75 6.41 0.38 5.76
N GLU A 76 5.94 0.88 4.60
CA GLU A 76 5.93 2.31 4.31
C GLU A 76 4.74 3.02 4.96
N PHE A 77 5.00 4.25 5.40
CA PHE A 77 3.96 5.24 5.71
C PHE A 77 3.70 6.05 4.44
N CYS A 78 2.60 5.77 3.77
CA CYS A 78 2.23 6.41 2.51
C CYS A 78 1.18 7.49 2.74
N VAL A 79 1.40 8.68 2.16
CA VAL A 79 0.41 9.76 2.16
C VAL A 79 -0.10 10.00 0.74
N ILE A 80 -1.41 9.86 0.56
CA ILE A 80 -2.10 10.16 -0.69
C ILE A 80 -2.78 11.54 -0.54
N VAL A 81 -2.29 12.52 -1.27
CA VAL A 81 -2.79 13.90 -1.21
C VAL A 81 -3.52 14.32 -2.48
N GLY A 82 -4.43 15.28 -2.32
CA GLY A 82 -5.16 15.89 -3.42
C GLY A 82 -6.35 16.69 -2.92
N ALA A 83 -6.94 17.50 -3.80
CA ALA A 83 -8.14 18.27 -3.48
C ALA A 83 -9.33 17.38 -3.13
N SER A 84 -10.35 17.94 -2.48
CA SER A 84 -11.63 17.25 -2.28
C SER A 84 -12.21 16.85 -3.63
N GLY A 85 -12.76 15.62 -3.72
CA GLY A 85 -13.30 15.08 -4.97
C GLY A 85 -12.22 14.59 -5.98
N ALA A 86 -10.93 14.61 -5.64
CA ALA A 86 -9.87 14.16 -6.55
C ALA A 86 -9.85 12.64 -6.81
N GLY A 87 -10.64 11.83 -6.09
CA GLY A 87 -10.66 10.36 -6.22
C GLY A 87 -9.96 9.60 -5.10
N LYS A 88 -9.39 10.29 -4.08
CA LYS A 88 -8.64 9.67 -2.98
C LYS A 88 -9.44 8.62 -2.21
N THR A 89 -10.65 8.97 -1.77
CA THR A 89 -11.55 8.05 -1.05
C THR A 89 -11.96 6.85 -1.93
N THR A 90 -12.10 7.04 -3.25
CA THR A 90 -12.36 5.95 -4.19
C THR A 90 -11.17 4.98 -4.25
N ILE A 91 -9.93 5.50 -4.31
CA ILE A 91 -8.72 4.66 -4.24
C ILE A 91 -8.70 3.88 -2.92
N LEU A 92 -8.93 4.54 -1.79
CA LEU A 92 -8.95 3.90 -0.48
C LEU A 92 -10.02 2.82 -0.38
N ASN A 93 -11.23 3.07 -0.89
CA ASN A 93 -12.33 2.12 -0.86
C ASN A 93 -12.05 0.88 -1.72
N ILE A 94 -11.45 1.06 -2.90
CA ILE A 94 -11.03 -0.06 -3.76
C ILE A 94 -9.93 -0.86 -3.06
N LEU A 95 -8.87 -0.20 -2.58
CA LEU A 95 -7.78 -0.86 -1.88
C LEU A 95 -8.27 -1.59 -0.62
N GLY A 96 -9.22 -1.01 0.09
CA GLY A 96 -9.82 -1.60 1.28
C GLY A 96 -10.91 -2.64 1.00
N GLY A 97 -11.25 -2.91 -0.26
CA GLY A 97 -12.30 -3.87 -0.64
C GLY A 97 -13.71 -3.45 -0.25
N MET A 98 -13.95 -2.15 -0.05
CA MET A 98 -15.29 -1.58 0.20
C MET A 98 -16.02 -1.26 -1.11
N ASP A 99 -15.25 -1.08 -2.19
CA ASP A 99 -15.76 -0.88 -3.54
C ASP A 99 -14.95 -1.73 -4.53
N THR A 100 -15.45 -1.87 -5.75
CA THR A 100 -14.80 -2.60 -6.84
C THR A 100 -14.37 -1.64 -7.94
N LEU A 101 -13.29 -1.97 -8.63
CA LEU A 101 -12.84 -1.23 -9.82
C LEU A 101 -13.72 -1.57 -11.04
N THR A 102 -13.68 -0.72 -12.07
CA THR A 102 -14.32 -0.99 -13.36
C THR A 102 -13.37 -1.70 -14.32
N ASN A 103 -12.07 -1.31 -14.30
CA ASN A 103 -11.01 -1.92 -15.09
C ASN A 103 -9.65 -1.78 -14.38
N GLY A 104 -8.67 -2.54 -14.84
CA GLY A 104 -7.32 -2.58 -14.26
C GLY A 104 -7.14 -3.69 -13.24
N GLN A 105 -6.05 -3.63 -12.48
CA GLN A 105 -5.70 -4.64 -11.49
C GLN A 105 -5.18 -3.99 -10.21
N VAL A 106 -5.51 -4.60 -9.06
CA VAL A 106 -5.00 -4.22 -7.74
C VAL A 106 -4.47 -5.45 -7.03
N PHE A 107 -3.26 -5.32 -6.49
CA PHE A 107 -2.59 -6.37 -5.73
C PHE A 107 -2.30 -5.90 -4.31
N LEU A 108 -2.43 -6.81 -3.34
CA LEU A 108 -1.95 -6.66 -1.98
C LEU A 108 -1.15 -7.89 -1.59
N ASP A 109 0.09 -7.71 -1.14
CA ASP A 109 0.99 -8.78 -0.67
C ASP A 109 1.08 -9.93 -1.69
N GLY A 110 1.21 -9.58 -2.98
CA GLY A 110 1.27 -10.51 -4.10
C GLY A 110 -0.06 -11.17 -4.51
N GLN A 111 -1.17 -10.86 -3.84
CA GLN A 111 -2.49 -11.39 -4.17
C GLN A 111 -3.31 -10.38 -4.95
N GLU A 112 -3.86 -10.78 -6.09
CA GLU A 112 -4.77 -9.95 -6.87
C GLU A 112 -6.14 -9.88 -6.19
N ILE A 113 -6.57 -8.67 -5.81
CA ILE A 113 -7.86 -8.42 -5.16
C ILE A 113 -8.94 -7.91 -6.12
N SER A 114 -8.57 -7.55 -7.35
CA SER A 114 -9.45 -6.97 -8.38
C SER A 114 -10.65 -7.85 -8.70
N ASN A 115 -10.43 -9.17 -8.69
CA ASN A 115 -11.39 -10.18 -9.09
C ASN A 115 -12.12 -10.84 -7.90
N TYR A 116 -11.96 -10.30 -6.69
CA TYR A 116 -12.60 -10.87 -5.50
C TYR A 116 -14.12 -10.72 -5.55
N ASP A 117 -14.82 -11.81 -5.28
CA ASP A 117 -16.27 -11.80 -5.06
C ASP A 117 -16.63 -11.16 -3.70
N LYS A 118 -17.92 -10.95 -3.44
CA LYS A 118 -18.41 -10.34 -2.19
C LYS A 118 -17.96 -11.09 -0.94
N LYS A 119 -17.84 -12.42 -0.99
CA LYS A 119 -17.40 -13.24 0.14
C LYS A 119 -15.89 -13.09 0.38
N GLN A 120 -15.12 -13.09 -0.70
CA GLN A 120 -13.68 -12.86 -0.65
C GLN A 120 -13.36 -11.45 -0.15
N LEU A 121 -14.04 -10.41 -0.65
CA LEU A 121 -13.90 -9.03 -0.16
C LEU A 121 -14.26 -8.91 1.33
N THR A 122 -15.28 -9.65 1.80
CA THR A 122 -15.63 -9.67 3.22
C THR A 122 -14.51 -10.29 4.06
N SER A 123 -13.92 -11.40 3.59
CA SER A 123 -12.78 -12.04 4.26
C SER A 123 -11.54 -11.14 4.25
N TYR A 124 -11.26 -10.49 3.13
CA TYR A 124 -10.19 -9.53 2.94
C TYR A 124 -10.29 -8.36 3.94
N ARG A 125 -11.45 -7.69 4.01
CA ARG A 125 -11.69 -6.62 5.00
C ARG A 125 -11.55 -7.11 6.43
N ARG A 126 -11.96 -8.35 6.68
CA ARG A 126 -11.91 -8.93 8.03
C ARG A 126 -10.50 -9.17 8.50
N PHE A 127 -9.62 -9.73 7.66
CA PHE A 127 -8.33 -10.25 8.08
C PHE A 127 -7.15 -9.38 7.68
N ASP A 128 -7.21 -8.72 6.52
CA ASP A 128 -6.05 -8.05 5.95
C ASP A 128 -6.07 -6.53 6.15
N ILE A 129 -7.27 -5.93 6.32
CA ILE A 129 -7.43 -4.47 6.34
C ILE A 129 -7.91 -3.94 7.67
N GLY A 130 -7.23 -2.91 8.19
CA GLY A 130 -7.72 -2.02 9.25
C GLY A 130 -8.19 -0.70 8.66
N PHE A 131 -9.37 -0.22 9.05
CA PHE A 131 -9.90 1.07 8.64
C PHE A 131 -9.98 2.05 9.79
N VAL A 132 -9.50 3.28 9.55
CA VAL A 132 -9.67 4.45 10.41
C VAL A 132 -10.35 5.54 9.58
N PHE A 133 -11.51 5.99 10.02
CA PHE A 133 -12.32 6.98 9.30
C PHE A 133 -12.23 8.37 9.98
N GLN A 134 -12.56 9.40 9.24
CA GLN A 134 -12.67 10.77 9.75
C GLN A 134 -13.69 10.88 10.90
N PHE A 135 -14.82 10.23 10.75
CA PHE A 135 -15.80 10.07 11.83
C PHE A 135 -15.57 8.70 12.46
N TYR A 136 -15.36 8.67 13.74
CA TYR A 136 -14.83 7.52 14.52
C TYR A 136 -15.61 6.21 14.33
N ASN A 137 -16.90 6.29 13.97
CA ASN A 137 -17.79 5.16 13.72
C ASN A 137 -17.79 4.14 14.87
N LEU A 138 -17.75 4.66 16.12
CA LEU A 138 -17.87 3.83 17.31
C LEU A 138 -19.33 3.47 17.59
N VAL A 139 -19.54 2.26 18.12
CA VAL A 139 -20.83 1.83 18.59
C VAL A 139 -21.10 2.54 19.93
N GLN A 140 -22.10 3.42 19.97
CA GLN A 140 -22.30 4.37 21.06
C GLN A 140 -22.68 3.72 22.40
N ASN A 141 -23.31 2.56 22.39
CA ASN A 141 -23.72 1.80 23.57
C ASN A 141 -22.72 0.72 23.98
N LEU A 142 -21.52 0.73 23.43
CA LEU A 142 -20.39 -0.12 23.84
C LEU A 142 -19.27 0.77 24.40
N THR A 143 -18.59 0.28 25.42
CA THR A 143 -17.38 0.89 25.98
C THR A 143 -16.23 0.93 24.97
N ALA A 144 -15.14 1.62 25.29
CA ALA A 144 -13.92 1.62 24.47
C ALA A 144 -13.39 0.18 24.27
N LEU A 145 -13.34 -0.60 25.35
CA LEU A 145 -12.91 -1.99 25.32
C LEU A 145 -13.81 -2.84 24.41
N GLU A 146 -15.12 -2.78 24.61
CA GLU A 146 -16.09 -3.56 23.83
C GLU A 146 -16.10 -3.19 22.35
N ASN A 147 -15.88 -1.90 22.01
CA ASN A 147 -15.72 -1.47 20.61
C ASN A 147 -14.52 -2.13 19.94
N VAL A 148 -13.41 -2.31 20.64
CA VAL A 148 -12.21 -2.97 20.15
C VAL A 148 -12.37 -4.48 20.10
N GLU A 149 -12.91 -5.09 21.15
CA GLU A 149 -13.16 -6.54 21.25
C GLU A 149 -14.11 -7.02 20.15
N LEU A 150 -15.16 -6.26 19.84
CA LEU A 150 -16.11 -6.60 18.77
C LEU A 150 -15.41 -6.81 17.41
N ALA A 151 -14.40 -5.99 17.11
CA ALA A 151 -13.63 -6.14 15.89
C ALA A 151 -12.62 -7.31 15.98
N ALA A 152 -12.03 -7.53 17.15
CA ALA A 152 -11.07 -8.60 17.39
C ALA A 152 -11.71 -9.99 17.30
N GLN A 153 -12.92 -10.16 17.83
CA GLN A 153 -13.66 -11.43 17.88
C GLN A 153 -13.86 -12.09 16.52
N ILE A 154 -13.92 -11.33 15.45
CA ILE A 154 -14.14 -11.87 14.11
C ILE A 154 -12.83 -12.24 13.38
N CYS A 155 -11.67 -11.98 13.98
CA CYS A 155 -10.35 -12.20 13.38
C CYS A 155 -9.74 -13.53 13.82
N LYS A 156 -8.77 -14.05 13.04
CA LYS A 156 -8.11 -15.34 13.33
C LYS A 156 -7.02 -15.22 14.38
N ASP A 157 -6.28 -14.12 14.35
CA ASP A 157 -5.12 -13.84 15.19
C ASP A 157 -5.16 -12.40 15.69
N PRO A 158 -6.17 -12.05 16.52
CA PRO A 158 -6.33 -10.69 17.00
C PRO A 158 -5.31 -10.37 18.10
N LEU A 159 -4.94 -9.09 18.17
CA LEU A 159 -4.20 -8.57 19.30
C LEU A 159 -5.13 -8.39 20.52
N PRO A 160 -4.66 -8.58 21.75
CA PRO A 160 -5.48 -8.38 22.95
C PRO A 160 -5.98 -6.93 23.06
N ALA A 161 -7.29 -6.73 23.09
CA ALA A 161 -7.89 -5.39 23.08
C ALA A 161 -7.40 -4.47 24.23
N PRO A 162 -7.24 -4.95 25.49
CA PRO A 162 -6.69 -4.13 26.55
C PRO A 162 -5.26 -3.64 26.26
N THR A 163 -4.41 -4.51 25.68
CA THR A 163 -3.02 -4.16 25.33
C THR A 163 -2.99 -3.09 24.25
N VAL A 164 -3.78 -3.25 23.19
CA VAL A 164 -3.84 -2.28 22.12
C VAL A 164 -4.40 -0.93 22.61
N LEU A 165 -5.39 -0.94 23.51
CA LEU A 165 -5.89 0.30 24.11
C LEU A 165 -4.85 0.97 25.01
N GLU A 166 -4.01 0.22 25.71
CA GLU A 166 -2.88 0.77 26.47
C GLU A 166 -1.83 1.39 25.54
N GLU A 167 -1.48 0.73 24.42
CA GLU A 167 -0.54 1.24 23.40
C GLU A 167 -1.00 2.57 22.80
N VAL A 168 -2.31 2.75 22.62
CA VAL A 168 -2.85 4.03 22.12
C VAL A 168 -3.11 5.05 23.25
N GLY A 169 -2.64 4.80 24.48
CA GLY A 169 -2.73 5.72 25.63
C GLY A 169 -4.13 5.83 26.23
N LEU A 170 -4.92 4.74 26.21
CA LEU A 170 -6.29 4.69 26.74
C LEU A 170 -6.47 3.67 27.86
N LYS A 171 -5.41 3.31 28.58
CA LYS A 171 -5.45 2.35 29.71
C LYS A 171 -6.52 2.71 30.74
N ASP A 172 -6.66 3.99 31.10
CA ASP A 172 -7.61 4.48 32.10
C ASP A 172 -9.00 4.78 31.53
N ARG A 173 -9.25 4.45 30.26
CA ARG A 173 -10.49 4.74 29.53
C ARG A 173 -11.23 3.50 29.03
N LEU A 174 -10.77 2.31 29.37
CA LEU A 174 -11.31 1.03 28.88
C LEU A 174 -12.83 0.92 29.02
N LEU A 175 -13.38 1.34 30.15
CA LEU A 175 -14.80 1.22 30.48
C LEU A 175 -15.63 2.47 30.14
N ASN A 176 -15.01 3.49 29.53
CA ASN A 176 -15.74 4.70 29.12
C ASN A 176 -16.52 4.44 27.83
N PHE A 177 -17.74 4.96 27.77
CA PHE A 177 -18.54 5.00 26.55
C PHE A 177 -18.08 6.15 25.62
N PRO A 178 -18.32 6.08 24.31
CA PRO A 178 -17.92 7.12 23.37
C PRO A 178 -18.33 8.54 23.80
N ALA A 179 -19.54 8.71 24.36
CA ALA A 179 -20.02 9.99 24.85
C ALA A 179 -19.22 10.59 26.03
N GLN A 180 -18.40 9.78 26.71
CA GLN A 180 -17.54 10.18 27.82
C GLN A 180 -16.08 10.42 27.37
N LEU A 181 -15.79 10.28 26.09
CA LEU A 181 -14.47 10.42 25.49
C LEU A 181 -14.40 11.70 24.66
N SER A 182 -13.27 12.38 24.72
CA SER A 182 -12.95 13.47 23.78
C SER A 182 -12.86 12.95 22.33
N GLY A 183 -12.94 13.82 21.35
CA GLY A 183 -12.81 13.46 19.94
C GLY A 183 -11.50 12.69 19.64
N GLY A 184 -10.39 13.14 20.22
CA GLY A 184 -9.11 12.45 20.06
C GLY A 184 -9.05 11.09 20.77
N GLU A 185 -9.69 10.94 21.93
CA GLU A 185 -9.82 9.64 22.58
C GLU A 185 -10.68 8.69 21.75
N GLN A 186 -11.80 9.16 21.18
CA GLN A 186 -12.64 8.38 20.27
C GLN A 186 -11.87 7.94 19.03
N GLN A 187 -11.03 8.83 18.45
CA GLN A 187 -10.19 8.49 17.30
C GLN A 187 -9.16 7.44 17.68
N ARG A 188 -8.53 7.54 18.85
CA ARG A 188 -7.61 6.50 19.33
C ARG A 188 -8.30 5.16 19.58
N VAL A 189 -9.55 5.15 20.07
CA VAL A 189 -10.36 3.91 20.14
C VAL A 189 -10.59 3.33 18.74
N ALA A 190 -10.90 4.17 17.73
CA ALA A 190 -11.08 3.72 16.34
C ALA A 190 -9.79 3.14 15.75
N ILE A 191 -8.63 3.73 16.06
CA ILE A 191 -7.32 3.19 15.68
C ILE A 191 -7.06 1.86 16.40
N ALA A 192 -7.27 1.78 17.72
CA ALA A 192 -7.14 0.55 18.50
C ALA A 192 -8.02 -0.56 17.94
N ARG A 193 -9.27 -0.26 17.59
CA ARG A 193 -10.18 -1.20 16.92
C ARG A 193 -9.64 -1.71 15.59
N ALA A 194 -9.01 -0.86 14.79
CA ALA A 194 -8.39 -1.28 13.55
C ALA A 194 -7.14 -2.13 13.78
N LEU A 195 -6.29 -1.78 14.74
CA LEU A 195 -5.05 -2.47 15.08
C LEU A 195 -5.29 -3.83 15.75
N ALA A 196 -6.31 -3.94 16.62
CA ALA A 196 -6.64 -5.19 17.31
C ALA A 196 -6.98 -6.34 16.35
N LYS A 197 -7.40 -6.03 15.13
CA LYS A 197 -7.57 -7.02 14.07
C LYS A 197 -6.25 -7.63 13.57
N ASN A 198 -5.10 -7.05 13.94
CA ASN A 198 -3.77 -7.40 13.45
C ASN A 198 -3.67 -7.35 11.92
N PRO A 199 -4.08 -6.26 11.26
CA PRO A 199 -4.18 -6.18 9.82
C PRO A 199 -2.80 -6.12 9.15
N LYS A 200 -2.73 -6.49 7.86
CA LYS A 200 -1.54 -6.28 7.01
C LYS A 200 -1.39 -4.82 6.61
N LEU A 201 -2.51 -4.13 6.40
CA LEU A 201 -2.57 -2.76 5.90
C LEU A 201 -3.56 -1.93 6.71
N LEU A 202 -3.12 -0.76 7.19
CA LEU A 202 -3.96 0.23 7.86
C LEU A 202 -4.30 1.37 6.88
N LEU A 203 -5.58 1.59 6.66
CA LEU A 203 -6.11 2.62 5.77
C LEU A 203 -6.79 3.71 6.59
N CYS A 204 -6.34 4.96 6.42
CA CYS A 204 -6.83 6.10 7.18
C CYS A 204 -7.42 7.16 6.24
N ASP A 205 -8.70 7.43 6.38
CA ASP A 205 -9.42 8.47 5.63
C ASP A 205 -9.53 9.74 6.49
N GLU A 206 -8.73 10.78 6.19
CA GLU A 206 -8.70 12.06 6.89
C GLU A 206 -8.66 11.89 8.44
N PRO A 207 -7.70 11.15 9.00
CA PRO A 207 -7.75 10.71 10.40
C PRO A 207 -7.72 11.85 11.43
N THR A 208 -7.41 13.06 11.00
CA THR A 208 -7.34 14.28 11.84
C THR A 208 -8.39 15.33 11.48
N GLY A 209 -9.22 15.09 10.48
CA GLY A 209 -10.12 16.09 9.92
C GLY A 209 -11.21 16.61 10.88
N ALA A 210 -11.47 15.90 11.98
CA ALA A 210 -12.42 16.28 13.02
C ALA A 210 -11.75 16.66 14.36
N LEU A 211 -10.42 16.86 14.38
CA LEU A 211 -9.63 17.06 15.59
C LEU A 211 -8.99 18.46 15.61
N ASP A 212 -8.76 18.98 16.81
CA ASP A 212 -7.90 20.14 16.98
C ASP A 212 -6.43 19.79 16.67
N TYR A 213 -5.62 20.81 16.47
CA TYR A 213 -4.22 20.68 16.04
C TYR A 213 -3.38 19.74 16.92
N ASN A 214 -3.39 19.94 18.26
CA ASN A 214 -2.56 19.15 19.16
C ASN A 214 -3.01 17.68 19.20
N THR A 215 -4.31 17.47 19.24
CA THR A 215 -4.91 16.13 19.21
C THR A 215 -4.64 15.45 17.87
N GLY A 216 -4.69 16.18 16.77
CA GLY A 216 -4.34 15.69 15.45
C GLY A 216 -2.88 15.25 15.37
N LYS A 217 -1.94 16.04 15.90
CA LYS A 217 -0.51 15.64 16.01
C LYS A 217 -0.33 14.33 16.78
N ALA A 218 -0.99 14.20 17.93
CA ALA A 218 -0.90 12.98 18.74
C ALA A 218 -1.42 11.74 18.00
N VAL A 219 -2.50 11.88 17.22
CA VAL A 219 -3.05 10.80 16.40
C VAL A 219 -2.09 10.42 15.25
N LEU A 220 -1.51 11.40 14.56
CA LEU A 220 -0.54 11.15 13.49
C LEU A 220 0.74 10.53 14.01
N LYS A 221 1.22 10.96 15.18
CA LYS A 221 2.37 10.35 15.86
C LYS A 221 2.10 8.88 16.14
N LEU A 222 0.95 8.54 16.69
CA LEU A 222 0.55 7.16 16.93
C LEU A 222 0.54 6.32 15.65
N LEU A 223 0.03 6.86 14.54
CA LEU A 223 0.04 6.16 13.24
C LEU A 223 1.47 5.98 12.69
N GLN A 224 2.34 6.99 12.84
CA GLN A 224 3.74 6.93 12.45
C GLN A 224 4.49 5.88 13.29
N ASP A 225 4.30 5.87 14.60
CA ASP A 225 4.91 4.89 15.52
C ASP A 225 4.42 3.47 15.20
N THR A 226 3.12 3.29 14.93
CA THR A 226 2.56 2.01 14.47
C THR A 226 3.26 1.49 13.21
N CYS A 227 3.57 2.37 12.29
CA CYS A 227 4.32 2.01 11.08
C CYS A 227 5.78 1.63 11.42
N ARG A 228 6.48 2.46 12.21
CA ARG A 228 7.92 2.33 12.49
C ARG A 228 8.24 1.19 13.45
N GLU A 229 7.49 1.06 14.52
CA GLU A 229 7.77 0.11 15.60
C GLU A 229 7.15 -1.27 15.32
N ASN A 230 5.93 -1.29 14.78
CA ASN A 230 5.20 -2.54 14.53
C ASN A 230 5.33 -3.05 13.08
N GLY A 231 6.08 -2.32 12.22
CA GLY A 231 6.31 -2.70 10.82
C GLY A 231 5.03 -2.77 9.97
N LYS A 232 3.97 -2.08 10.38
CA LYS A 232 2.70 -2.05 9.64
C LYS A 232 2.80 -1.09 8.46
N THR A 233 2.21 -1.45 7.33
CA THR A 233 2.03 -0.50 6.23
C THR A 233 0.83 0.39 6.55
N VAL A 234 1.02 1.69 6.47
CA VAL A 234 -0.02 2.69 6.75
C VAL A 234 -0.24 3.58 5.54
N VAL A 235 -1.48 3.72 5.12
CA VAL A 235 -1.88 4.63 4.03
C VAL A 235 -2.84 5.67 4.60
N VAL A 236 -2.45 6.93 4.53
CA VAL A 236 -3.28 8.07 4.95
C VAL A 236 -3.71 8.83 3.70
N ILE A 237 -5.01 9.04 3.52
CA ILE A 237 -5.49 10.00 2.54
C ILE A 237 -5.86 11.31 3.24
N THR A 238 -5.44 12.43 2.66
CA THR A 238 -5.69 13.76 3.22
C THR A 238 -5.67 14.85 2.15
N HIS A 239 -6.28 15.98 2.44
CA HIS A 239 -6.12 17.21 1.66
C HIS A 239 -5.02 18.12 2.23
N ASN A 240 -4.47 17.79 3.41
CA ASN A 240 -3.41 18.57 4.06
C ASN A 240 -2.03 18.16 3.49
N GLN A 241 -1.42 19.04 2.70
CA GLN A 241 -0.13 18.79 2.07
C GLN A 241 1.04 18.80 3.06
N ALA A 242 0.92 19.47 4.22
CA ALA A 242 2.00 19.48 5.20
C ALA A 242 2.36 18.06 5.70
N LEU A 243 1.38 17.16 5.73
CA LEU A 243 1.58 15.78 6.17
C LEU A 243 2.44 14.94 5.21
N THR A 244 2.72 15.42 4.00
CA THR A 244 3.62 14.70 3.08
C THR A 244 5.05 14.62 3.62
N ALA A 245 5.46 15.57 4.45
CA ALA A 245 6.81 15.60 5.03
C ALA A 245 7.10 14.40 5.96
N MET A 246 6.07 13.79 6.57
CA MET A 246 6.23 12.62 7.46
C MET A 246 6.18 11.27 6.73
N ALA A 247 5.83 11.27 5.44
CA ALA A 247 5.63 10.07 4.65
C ALA A 247 6.94 9.51 4.08
N ASP A 248 7.02 8.17 3.91
CA ASP A 248 8.04 7.53 3.08
C ASP A 248 7.72 7.68 1.60
N ARG A 249 6.42 7.61 1.27
CA ARG A 249 5.92 7.69 -0.09
C ARG A 249 4.78 8.70 -0.16
N ILE A 250 4.85 9.54 -1.19
CA ILE A 250 3.86 10.57 -1.46
C ILE A 250 3.21 10.26 -2.81
N ILE A 251 1.89 10.20 -2.82
CA ILE A 251 1.11 10.00 -4.04
C ILE A 251 0.17 11.19 -4.19
N THR A 252 0.32 11.93 -5.28
CA THR A 252 -0.54 13.09 -5.55
C THR A 252 -1.62 12.71 -6.56
N VAL A 253 -2.88 12.92 -6.15
CA VAL A 253 -4.06 12.60 -6.96
C VAL A 253 -4.75 13.88 -7.39
N LYS A 254 -5.06 14.00 -8.69
CA LYS A 254 -5.80 15.11 -9.27
C LYS A 254 -6.78 14.60 -10.31
N SER A 255 -8.05 14.99 -10.17
CA SER A 255 -9.11 14.65 -11.16
C SER A 255 -9.15 13.16 -11.55
N GLY A 256 -9.04 12.26 -10.55
CA GLY A 256 -9.12 10.82 -10.76
C GLY A 256 -7.87 10.13 -11.29
N THR A 257 -6.74 10.86 -11.41
CA THR A 257 -5.46 10.31 -11.87
C THR A 257 -4.35 10.55 -10.85
N VAL A 258 -3.31 9.68 -10.85
CA VAL A 258 -2.06 9.93 -10.13
C VAL A 258 -1.16 10.81 -10.99
N VAL A 259 -0.84 12.00 -10.49
CA VAL A 259 0.00 12.98 -11.21
C VAL A 259 1.46 12.95 -10.78
N SER A 260 1.75 12.50 -9.55
CA SER A 260 3.11 12.18 -9.09
C SER A 260 3.11 11.06 -8.07
N MET A 261 4.20 10.31 -8.04
CA MET A 261 4.55 9.34 -7.01
C MET A 261 6.02 9.55 -6.66
N GLU A 262 6.28 9.92 -5.42
CA GLU A 262 7.61 10.30 -4.96
C GLU A 262 7.99 9.50 -3.72
N LYS A 263 9.24 9.08 -3.62
CA LYS A 263 9.82 8.56 -2.38
C LYS A 263 10.47 9.70 -1.64
N ASN A 264 10.10 9.88 -0.38
CA ASN A 264 10.67 10.94 0.44
C ASN A 264 12.02 10.47 1.02
N GLU A 265 13.08 11.19 0.72
CA GLU A 265 14.42 10.91 1.23
C GLU A 265 14.68 11.55 2.61
N HIS A 266 13.85 12.53 3.00
CA HIS A 266 13.99 13.31 4.24
C HIS A 266 12.68 13.31 5.03
N ILE A 267 12.46 12.23 5.78
CA ILE A 267 11.24 12.06 6.59
C ILE A 267 11.36 12.91 7.85
N VAL A 268 10.37 13.76 8.08
CA VAL A 268 10.28 14.64 9.24
C VAL A 268 9.39 13.98 10.32
N ASP A 269 9.79 14.10 11.59
CA ASP A 269 8.89 13.72 12.69
C ASP A 269 7.68 14.66 12.71
N ILE A 270 6.51 14.09 12.99
CA ILE A 270 5.27 14.88 13.04
C ILE A 270 5.33 16.01 14.08
N ALA A 271 6.16 15.88 15.12
CA ALA A 271 6.36 16.92 16.13
C ALA A 271 6.92 18.22 15.52
N ASP A 272 7.70 18.11 14.44
CA ASP A 272 8.36 19.24 13.76
C ASP A 272 7.53 19.79 12.57
N ILE A 273 6.37 19.21 12.28
CA ILE A 273 5.49 19.66 11.19
C ILE A 273 4.45 20.63 11.73
N GLU A 274 4.30 21.75 11.06
CA GLU A 274 3.22 22.73 11.28
C GLU A 274 2.23 22.73 10.11
N TRP A 275 0.91 22.84 10.38
CA TRP A 275 -0.17 22.93 9.37
C TRP A 275 -1.36 23.77 9.82
#